data_34ec613e29b77435ed3129ae5eec1887
#
_entry.id   34ec613e29b77435ed3129ae5eec1887
#
_cell.length_a   1.000
_cell.length_b   1.000
_cell.length_c   1.000
_cell.angle_alpha   90.00
_cell.angle_beta   90.00
_cell.angle_gamma   90.00
#
_symmetry.space_group_name_H-M   'P 1'
#
loop_
_entity.id
_entity.type
_entity.pdbx_description
1 polymer ?
#
loop_
_entity_poly.entity_id
_entity_poly.type
_entity_poly.pdbx_seq_one_letter_code
_entity_poly.pdbx_strand_id
1 'polypeptide(L)'
;MSFVIAQPEMIAAAAGELASIRSAINAANAAAAAQTTGVMSAAADEVSTAVAALFSSHAQAYQAASAQAAAFHAQVVRTLTVDAGAYASAEAANAGPNMLAAVNAPAQALLGRPLIGNGANGAPGTGQAGGDGGLLFGNGGNGGSGAPGQAGGAAGFFGNGGNGGDGGAGANGGAGGTAGWFFGFGGNGGAGGIGVAGINGGLGGAGGDGGNAGFFGNGGNGGMGGAGAAGVNAVNPGLATPVTPAANGGNGLNLVGVP
;
A
#
# COMPACT_ATOMS: atom_id res chain seq x y z
N MET A 1 2.57 19.55 6.55
CA MET A 1 3.83 18.93 6.09
C MET A 1 4.34 19.76 4.93
N SER A 2 5.63 20.13 4.94
CA SER A 2 6.24 20.83 3.82
C SER A 2 6.45 19.80 2.69
N PHE A 3 5.80 19.98 1.56
CA PHE A 3 6.03 19.15 0.39
C PHE A 3 7.32 19.64 -0.28
N VAL A 4 8.34 18.80 -0.32
CA VAL A 4 9.52 19.01 -1.14
C VAL A 4 9.18 18.45 -2.52
N ILE A 5 9.12 19.32 -3.52
CA ILE A 5 8.98 18.92 -4.91
C ILE A 5 10.39 18.67 -5.44
N ALA A 6 10.78 17.43 -5.63
CA ALA A 6 12.00 17.06 -6.31
C ALA A 6 11.80 17.19 -7.84
N GLN A 7 12.81 17.70 -8.53
CA GLN A 7 12.84 17.70 -9.99
C GLN A 7 13.94 16.74 -10.46
N PRO A 8 13.62 15.46 -10.70
CA PRO A 8 14.59 14.42 -11.03
C PRO A 8 15.44 14.76 -12.24
N GLU A 9 14.85 15.45 -13.22
CA GLU A 9 15.54 15.85 -14.47
C GLU A 9 16.64 16.86 -14.19
N MET A 10 16.45 17.77 -13.23
CA MET A 10 17.49 18.74 -12.86
C MET A 10 18.64 18.07 -12.11
N ILE A 11 18.36 17.07 -11.28
CA ILE A 11 19.39 16.29 -10.58
C ILE A 11 20.20 15.48 -11.60
N ALA A 12 19.52 14.86 -12.57
CA ALA A 12 20.17 14.11 -13.64
C ALA A 12 21.03 15.01 -14.54
N ALA A 13 20.55 16.21 -14.88
CA ALA A 13 21.30 17.20 -15.63
C ALA A 13 22.57 17.63 -14.88
N ALA A 14 22.47 17.96 -13.59
CA ALA A 14 23.60 18.30 -12.75
C ALA A 14 24.62 17.16 -12.63
N ALA A 15 24.18 15.91 -12.55
CA ALA A 15 25.06 14.74 -12.58
C ALA A 15 25.82 14.64 -13.93
N GLY A 16 25.16 14.95 -15.05
CA GLY A 16 25.77 15.02 -16.38
C GLY A 16 26.82 16.12 -16.49
N GLU A 17 26.53 17.31 -15.97
CA GLU A 17 27.49 18.42 -15.94
C GLU A 17 28.71 18.08 -15.08
N LEU A 18 28.52 17.50 -13.89
CA LEU A 18 29.62 17.02 -13.05
C LEU A 18 30.47 15.96 -13.78
N ALA A 19 29.87 15.05 -14.52
CA ALA A 19 30.60 14.07 -15.31
C ALA A 19 31.47 14.73 -16.41
N SER A 20 30.96 15.76 -17.06
CA SER A 20 31.69 16.51 -18.08
C SER A 20 32.89 17.28 -17.51
N ILE A 21 32.71 17.93 -16.35
CA ILE A 21 33.79 18.61 -15.60
C ILE A 21 34.88 17.62 -15.25
N ARG A 22 34.54 16.44 -14.73
CA ARG A 22 35.52 15.38 -14.44
C ARG A 22 36.30 14.96 -15.69
N SER A 23 35.60 14.80 -16.80
CA SER A 23 36.26 14.43 -18.07
C SER A 23 37.27 15.49 -18.50
N ALA A 24 36.91 16.77 -18.40
CA ALA A 24 37.81 17.89 -18.74
C ALA A 24 39.05 17.95 -17.83
N ILE A 25 38.86 17.78 -16.51
CA ILE A 25 39.94 17.74 -15.52
C ILE A 25 40.87 16.56 -15.79
N ASN A 26 40.35 15.38 -16.06
CA ASN A 26 41.15 14.20 -16.36
C ASN A 26 41.96 14.40 -17.63
N ALA A 27 41.41 14.99 -18.68
CA ALA A 27 42.12 15.29 -19.94
C ALA A 27 43.25 16.30 -19.70
N ALA A 28 43.00 17.37 -18.93
CA ALA A 28 44.03 18.36 -18.58
C ALA A 28 45.16 17.74 -17.74
N ASN A 29 44.85 16.93 -16.75
CA ASN A 29 45.84 16.25 -15.92
C ASN A 29 46.68 15.25 -16.73
N ALA A 30 46.08 14.52 -17.65
CA ALA A 30 46.79 13.60 -18.54
C ALA A 30 47.72 14.35 -19.47
N ALA A 31 47.31 15.50 -20.02
CA ALA A 31 48.17 16.35 -20.88
C ALA A 31 49.37 16.94 -20.13
N ALA A 32 49.19 17.31 -18.84
CA ALA A 32 50.23 17.86 -18.00
C ALA A 32 51.22 16.79 -17.45
N ALA A 33 50.80 15.54 -17.34
CA ALA A 33 51.53 14.48 -16.60
C ALA A 33 52.95 14.29 -17.13
N ALA A 34 53.15 14.10 -18.44
CA ALA A 34 54.48 13.83 -19.01
C ALA A 34 55.44 15.00 -18.83
N GLN A 35 54.96 16.23 -18.96
CA GLN A 35 55.75 17.46 -18.86
C GLN A 35 56.17 17.80 -17.43
N THR A 36 55.37 17.41 -16.43
CA THR A 36 55.60 17.77 -15.03
C THR A 36 56.27 16.65 -14.21
N THR A 37 56.06 15.37 -14.55
CA THR A 37 56.66 14.23 -13.85
C THR A 37 58.08 13.90 -14.32
N GLY A 38 58.48 14.39 -15.49
CA GLY A 38 59.77 14.14 -16.09
C GLY A 38 60.58 15.42 -16.32
N VAL A 39 60.59 16.36 -15.36
CA VAL A 39 61.36 17.62 -15.49
C VAL A 39 62.86 17.31 -15.51
N MET A 40 63.53 17.77 -16.58
CA MET A 40 64.99 17.65 -16.71
C MET A 40 65.67 18.70 -15.85
N SER A 41 66.84 18.36 -15.27
CA SER A 41 67.66 19.31 -14.55
C SER A 41 68.18 20.40 -15.47
N ALA A 42 68.23 21.68 -15.02
CA ALA A 42 68.68 22.80 -15.80
C ALA A 42 70.25 22.77 -16.07
N ALA A 43 70.96 22.12 -15.19
CA ALA A 43 72.42 21.91 -15.26
C ALA A 43 72.81 20.59 -14.58
N ALA A 44 74.06 20.20 -14.68
CA ALA A 44 74.60 18.96 -14.10
C ALA A 44 75.06 19.10 -12.65
N ASP A 45 74.69 20.21 -11.97
CA ASP A 45 75.01 20.44 -10.56
C ASP A 45 73.94 19.80 -9.60
N GLU A 46 74.35 19.65 -8.36
CA GLU A 46 73.53 18.97 -7.36
C GLU A 46 72.23 19.72 -7.04
N VAL A 47 72.25 21.05 -7.13
CA VAL A 47 71.08 21.89 -6.83
C VAL A 47 70.06 21.78 -7.97
N SER A 48 70.50 21.88 -9.21
CA SER A 48 69.63 21.72 -10.39
C SER A 48 68.98 20.35 -10.43
N THR A 49 69.75 19.29 -10.09
CA THR A 49 69.26 17.91 -10.00
C THR A 49 68.27 17.74 -8.87
N ALA A 50 68.50 18.28 -7.67
CA ALA A 50 67.61 18.23 -6.54
C ALA A 50 66.27 18.97 -6.78
N VAL A 51 66.33 20.13 -7.45
CA VAL A 51 65.14 20.90 -7.83
C VAL A 51 64.29 20.13 -8.85
N ALA A 52 64.90 19.52 -9.86
CA ALA A 52 64.19 18.71 -10.86
C ALA A 52 63.51 17.49 -10.19
N ALA A 53 64.20 16.82 -9.26
CA ALA A 53 63.62 15.72 -8.47
C ALA A 53 62.45 16.14 -7.60
N LEU A 54 62.54 17.33 -6.94
CA LEU A 54 61.45 17.89 -6.15
C LEU A 54 60.19 18.14 -7.00
N PHE A 55 60.33 18.78 -8.18
CA PHE A 55 59.18 19.02 -9.05
C PHE A 55 58.60 17.71 -9.59
N SER A 56 59.41 16.75 -9.96
CA SER A 56 58.97 15.45 -10.45
C SER A 56 58.21 14.67 -9.36
N SER A 57 58.73 14.65 -8.12
CA SER A 57 58.06 13.98 -7.00
C SER A 57 56.73 14.65 -6.61
N HIS A 58 56.70 15.98 -6.60
CA HIS A 58 55.45 16.74 -6.38
C HIS A 58 54.40 16.43 -7.44
N ALA A 59 54.81 16.43 -8.72
CA ALA A 59 53.91 16.10 -9.82
C ALA A 59 53.34 14.67 -9.72
N GLN A 60 54.18 13.69 -9.33
CA GLN A 60 53.71 12.32 -9.09
C GLN A 60 52.69 12.25 -7.94
N ALA A 61 52.97 12.94 -6.83
CA ALA A 61 52.03 13.01 -5.70
C ALA A 61 50.71 13.69 -6.11
N TYR A 62 50.77 14.74 -6.92
CA TYR A 62 49.59 15.40 -7.49
C TYR A 62 48.77 14.44 -8.36
N GLN A 63 49.41 13.67 -9.26
CA GLN A 63 48.71 12.69 -10.10
C GLN A 63 48.01 11.61 -9.25
N ALA A 64 48.63 11.13 -8.17
CA ALA A 64 48.00 10.19 -7.27
C ALA A 64 46.80 10.78 -6.56
N ALA A 65 46.89 12.00 -6.03
CA ALA A 65 45.78 12.71 -5.41
C ALA A 65 44.64 13.00 -6.41
N SER A 66 44.99 13.40 -7.64
CA SER A 66 44.02 13.62 -8.71
C SER A 66 43.25 12.35 -9.09
N ALA A 67 43.90 11.19 -9.10
CA ALA A 67 43.21 9.91 -9.34
C ALA A 67 42.20 9.57 -8.23
N GLN A 68 42.54 9.84 -6.97
CA GLN A 68 41.63 9.66 -5.86
C GLN A 68 40.44 10.61 -5.94
N ALA A 69 40.69 11.89 -6.27
CA ALA A 69 39.62 12.87 -6.46
C ALA A 69 38.68 12.48 -7.61
N ALA A 70 39.25 11.99 -8.73
CA ALA A 70 38.46 11.49 -9.86
C ALA A 70 37.58 10.28 -9.49
N ALA A 71 38.08 9.36 -8.65
CA ALA A 71 37.32 8.22 -8.15
C ALA A 71 36.15 8.67 -7.26
N PHE A 72 36.41 9.59 -6.32
CA PHE A 72 35.38 10.18 -5.46
C PHE A 72 34.29 10.90 -6.28
N HIS A 73 34.72 11.74 -7.22
CA HIS A 73 33.80 12.45 -8.10
C HIS A 73 32.92 11.51 -8.93
N ALA A 74 33.50 10.39 -9.41
CA ALA A 74 32.74 9.35 -10.09
C ALA A 74 31.67 8.70 -9.18
N GLN A 75 31.98 8.56 -7.91
CA GLN A 75 31.02 8.04 -6.95
C GLN A 75 29.86 9.02 -6.72
N VAL A 76 30.16 10.31 -6.55
CA VAL A 76 29.12 11.35 -6.40
C VAL A 76 28.19 11.38 -7.61
N VAL A 77 28.74 11.35 -8.83
CA VAL A 77 27.94 11.33 -10.07
C VAL A 77 27.03 10.10 -10.11
N ARG A 78 27.54 8.91 -9.76
CA ARG A 78 26.73 7.69 -9.73
C ARG A 78 25.60 7.79 -8.70
N THR A 79 25.90 8.28 -7.49
CA THR A 79 24.87 8.46 -6.44
C THR A 79 23.78 9.40 -6.91
N LEU A 80 24.12 10.58 -7.45
CA LEU A 80 23.13 11.54 -7.98
C LEU A 80 22.26 10.93 -9.09
N THR A 81 22.85 10.12 -9.97
CA THR A 81 22.09 9.46 -11.04
C THR A 81 21.10 8.43 -10.49
N VAL A 82 21.52 7.64 -9.49
CA VAL A 82 20.65 6.65 -8.82
C VAL A 82 19.53 7.36 -8.08
N ASP A 83 19.84 8.43 -7.34
CA ASP A 83 18.85 9.19 -6.57
C ASP A 83 17.83 9.88 -7.49
N ALA A 84 18.28 10.46 -8.62
CA ALA A 84 17.37 11.00 -9.63
C ALA A 84 16.39 9.94 -10.15
N GLY A 85 16.87 8.73 -10.44
CA GLY A 85 16.02 7.61 -10.85
C GLY A 85 15.04 7.17 -9.77
N ALA A 86 15.46 7.16 -8.51
CA ALA A 86 14.60 6.83 -7.38
C ALA A 86 13.48 7.86 -7.20
N TYR A 87 13.79 9.16 -7.29
CA TYR A 87 12.79 10.22 -7.26
C TYR A 87 11.82 10.13 -8.44
N ALA A 88 12.31 9.91 -9.68
CA ALA A 88 11.45 9.74 -10.85
C ALA A 88 10.48 8.55 -10.68
N SER A 89 10.97 7.44 -10.14
CA SER A 89 10.14 6.27 -9.87
C SER A 89 9.09 6.54 -8.80
N ALA A 90 9.44 7.26 -7.74
CA ALA A 90 8.51 7.65 -6.68
C ALA A 90 7.43 8.60 -7.20
N GLU A 91 7.80 9.60 -8.01
CA GLU A 91 6.84 10.52 -8.64
C GLU A 91 5.88 9.79 -9.58
N ALA A 92 6.39 8.86 -10.40
CA ALA A 92 5.57 8.03 -11.27
C ALA A 92 4.59 7.14 -10.47
N ALA A 93 5.05 6.55 -9.36
CA ALA A 93 4.19 5.74 -8.49
C ALA A 93 3.11 6.57 -7.81
N ASN A 94 3.39 7.83 -7.48
CA ASN A 94 2.45 8.74 -6.82
C ASN A 94 1.48 9.43 -7.80
N ALA A 95 1.78 9.48 -9.08
CA ALA A 95 0.97 10.19 -10.08
C ALA A 95 -0.47 9.64 -10.16
N GLY A 96 -0.64 8.31 -10.18
CA GLY A 96 -1.96 7.67 -10.21
C GLY A 96 -2.80 7.97 -8.96
N PRO A 97 -2.30 7.68 -7.75
CA PRO A 97 -2.98 8.03 -6.50
C PRO A 97 -3.30 9.52 -6.36
N ASN A 98 -2.39 10.41 -6.75
CA ASN A 98 -2.62 11.86 -6.69
C ASN A 98 -3.71 12.31 -7.65
N MET A 99 -3.73 11.78 -8.88
CA MET A 99 -4.79 12.04 -9.84
C MET A 99 -6.15 11.54 -9.33
N LEU A 100 -6.17 10.33 -8.77
CA LEU A 100 -7.39 9.75 -8.19
C LEU A 100 -7.89 10.60 -7.01
N ALA A 101 -6.98 11.06 -6.14
CA ALA A 101 -7.33 11.96 -5.05
C ALA A 101 -7.92 13.28 -5.55
N ALA A 102 -7.34 13.87 -6.61
CA ALA A 102 -7.86 15.10 -7.22
C ALA A 102 -9.27 14.91 -7.83
N VAL A 103 -9.51 13.78 -8.50
CA VAL A 103 -10.82 13.41 -9.06
C VAL A 103 -11.86 13.21 -7.96
N ASN A 104 -11.43 12.61 -6.83
CA ASN A 104 -12.33 12.30 -5.73
C ASN A 104 -12.60 13.48 -4.78
N ALA A 105 -11.71 14.47 -4.73
CA ALA A 105 -11.80 15.57 -3.77
C ALA A 105 -13.13 16.33 -3.80
N PRO A 106 -13.71 16.71 -4.97
CA PRO A 106 -15.00 17.39 -5.00
C PRO A 106 -16.14 16.53 -4.48
N ALA A 107 -16.20 15.25 -4.87
CA ALA A 107 -17.24 14.33 -4.41
C ALA A 107 -17.13 14.05 -2.91
N GLN A 108 -15.90 13.90 -2.40
CA GLN A 108 -15.65 13.72 -0.99
C GLN A 108 -16.08 14.94 -0.16
N ALA A 109 -15.81 16.16 -0.65
CA ALA A 109 -16.19 17.40 0.04
C ALA A 109 -17.70 17.64 0.05
N LEU A 110 -18.40 17.31 -1.03
CA LEU A 110 -19.83 17.60 -1.19
C LEU A 110 -20.72 16.46 -0.65
N LEU A 111 -20.31 15.22 -0.81
CA LEU A 111 -21.14 14.04 -0.59
C LEU A 111 -20.56 13.08 0.48
N GLY A 112 -19.38 13.37 1.03
CA GLY A 112 -18.70 12.53 2.01
C GLY A 112 -18.21 11.18 1.47
N ARG A 113 -18.28 10.94 0.16
CA ARG A 113 -17.88 9.70 -0.51
C ARG A 113 -17.02 9.99 -1.74
N PRO A 114 -16.02 9.14 -2.04
CA PRO A 114 -15.25 9.29 -3.28
C PRO A 114 -16.11 8.99 -4.50
N LEU A 115 -15.73 9.53 -5.65
CA LEU A 115 -16.34 9.17 -6.93
C LEU A 115 -15.91 7.77 -7.37
N ILE A 116 -14.60 7.50 -7.22
CA ILE A 116 -13.94 6.25 -7.61
C ILE A 116 -13.09 5.75 -6.44
N GLY A 117 -13.32 4.52 -6.03
CA GLY A 117 -12.53 3.87 -4.97
C GLY A 117 -13.35 2.88 -4.17
N ASN A 118 -12.68 1.90 -3.59
CA ASN A 118 -13.35 0.92 -2.71
C ASN A 118 -13.59 1.52 -1.33
N GLY A 119 -14.64 1.08 -0.67
CA GLY A 119 -14.89 1.36 0.74
C GLY A 119 -13.81 0.72 1.64
N ALA A 120 -13.51 1.37 2.74
CA ALA A 120 -12.59 0.83 3.74
C ALA A 120 -13.22 -0.39 4.44
N ASN A 121 -12.42 -1.42 4.70
CA ASN A 121 -12.87 -2.54 5.51
C ASN A 121 -12.97 -2.13 6.98
N GLY A 122 -13.97 -2.62 7.69
CA GLY A 122 -14.03 -2.52 9.14
C GLY A 122 -12.88 -3.31 9.79
N ALA A 123 -12.27 -2.74 10.82
CA ALA A 123 -11.18 -3.41 11.51
C ALA A 123 -11.69 -4.65 12.27
N PRO A 124 -11.00 -5.81 12.17
CA PRO A 124 -11.40 -7.02 12.87
C PRO A 124 -11.46 -6.83 14.39
N GLY A 125 -12.48 -7.36 15.04
CA GLY A 125 -12.67 -7.31 16.50
C GLY A 125 -13.16 -5.95 17.04
N THR A 126 -13.31 -4.94 16.19
CA THR A 126 -13.72 -3.58 16.63
C THR A 126 -15.22 -3.30 16.51
N GLY A 127 -15.96 -4.15 15.81
CA GLY A 127 -17.37 -3.90 15.50
C GLY A 127 -17.57 -2.67 14.59
N GLN A 128 -16.62 -2.37 13.72
CA GLN A 128 -16.72 -1.28 12.74
C GLN A 128 -17.35 -1.80 11.44
N ALA A 129 -18.35 -1.06 10.92
CA ALA A 129 -18.96 -1.39 9.63
C ALA A 129 -17.97 -1.18 8.47
N GLY A 130 -18.18 -1.91 7.37
CA GLY A 130 -17.50 -1.63 6.12
C GLY A 130 -17.94 -0.28 5.56
N GLY A 131 -16.98 0.48 5.03
CA GLY A 131 -17.25 1.75 4.36
C GLY A 131 -17.91 1.54 2.99
N ASP A 132 -18.71 2.50 2.57
CA ASP A 132 -19.29 2.48 1.22
C ASP A 132 -18.24 2.69 0.13
N GLY A 133 -18.41 2.01 -0.99
CA GLY A 133 -17.61 2.21 -2.19
C GLY A 133 -17.88 3.55 -2.86
N GLY A 134 -17.09 3.89 -3.88
CA GLY A 134 -17.24 5.11 -4.66
C GLY A 134 -18.62 5.23 -5.32
N LEU A 135 -19.03 6.46 -5.57
CA LEU A 135 -20.35 6.74 -6.19
C LEU A 135 -20.49 6.15 -7.58
N LEU A 136 -19.42 6.18 -8.37
CA LEU A 136 -19.42 5.68 -9.74
C LEU A 136 -18.80 4.29 -9.85
N PHE A 137 -17.59 4.13 -9.34
CA PHE A 137 -16.86 2.86 -9.35
C PHE A 137 -16.25 2.55 -7.98
N GLY A 138 -16.50 1.35 -7.50
CA GLY A 138 -15.85 0.82 -6.32
C GLY A 138 -16.72 -0.17 -5.56
N ASN A 139 -16.08 -1.12 -4.93
CA ASN A 139 -16.74 -2.10 -4.08
C ASN A 139 -16.97 -1.54 -2.68
N GLY A 140 -18.00 -1.98 -2.00
CA GLY A 140 -18.14 -1.77 -0.58
C GLY A 140 -17.03 -2.46 0.22
N GLY A 141 -16.64 -1.88 1.34
CA GLY A 141 -15.71 -2.48 2.28
C GLY A 141 -16.38 -3.61 3.09
N ASN A 142 -15.62 -4.60 3.52
CA ASN A 142 -16.13 -5.67 4.38
C ASN A 142 -16.42 -5.14 5.79
N GLY A 143 -17.42 -5.66 6.45
CA GLY A 143 -17.71 -5.40 7.85
C GLY A 143 -16.64 -6.00 8.77
N GLY A 144 -16.32 -5.32 9.87
CA GLY A 144 -15.45 -5.86 10.90
C GLY A 144 -16.11 -6.97 11.69
N SER A 145 -15.37 -8.01 12.04
CA SER A 145 -15.80 -9.03 12.98
C SER A 145 -15.97 -8.44 14.40
N GLY A 146 -16.83 -8.99 15.21
CA GLY A 146 -17.06 -8.49 16.57
C GLY A 146 -18.32 -9.06 17.21
N ALA A 147 -18.75 -8.46 18.29
CA ALA A 147 -19.99 -8.86 18.99
C ALA A 147 -21.00 -7.69 19.03
N PRO A 148 -21.86 -7.51 18.01
CA PRO A 148 -22.10 -8.35 16.83
C PRO A 148 -21.13 -8.09 15.67
N GLY A 149 -21.12 -8.97 14.66
CA GLY A 149 -20.48 -8.72 13.37
C GLY A 149 -21.16 -7.55 12.66
N GLN A 150 -20.39 -6.77 11.92
CA GLN A 150 -20.89 -5.54 11.31
C GLN A 150 -21.18 -5.71 9.82
N ALA A 151 -22.07 -4.86 9.32
CA ALA A 151 -22.48 -4.91 7.93
C ALA A 151 -21.32 -4.56 6.97
N GLY A 152 -21.32 -5.17 5.81
CA GLY A 152 -20.51 -4.74 4.67
C GLY A 152 -21.05 -3.44 4.09
N GLY A 153 -20.16 -2.61 3.53
CA GLY A 153 -20.52 -1.37 2.85
C GLY A 153 -21.21 -1.62 1.51
N ALA A 154 -22.01 -0.66 1.07
CA ALA A 154 -22.66 -0.69 -0.23
C ALA A 154 -21.73 -0.19 -1.34
N ALA A 155 -21.90 -0.71 -2.58
CA ALA A 155 -21.31 -0.08 -3.76
C ALA A 155 -22.19 1.07 -4.24
N GLY A 156 -21.67 1.90 -5.17
CA GLY A 156 -22.41 2.98 -5.80
C GLY A 156 -23.12 2.55 -7.08
N PHE A 157 -22.62 3.00 -8.25
CA PHE A 157 -23.22 2.65 -9.55
C PHE A 157 -22.69 1.32 -10.09
N PHE A 158 -21.36 1.13 -10.08
CA PHE A 158 -20.66 -0.10 -10.44
C PHE A 158 -19.84 -0.61 -9.27
N GLY A 159 -20.02 -1.86 -8.90
CA GLY A 159 -19.19 -2.54 -7.89
C GLY A 159 -19.98 -3.55 -7.07
N ASN A 160 -19.27 -4.36 -6.33
CA ASN A 160 -19.85 -5.38 -5.47
C ASN A 160 -20.09 -4.81 -4.07
N GLY A 161 -21.11 -5.29 -3.37
CA GLY A 161 -21.29 -5.04 -1.95
C GLY A 161 -20.16 -5.69 -1.14
N GLY A 162 -19.78 -5.10 -0.01
CA GLY A 162 -18.84 -5.70 0.94
C GLY A 162 -19.47 -6.86 1.72
N ASN A 163 -18.69 -7.84 2.13
CA ASN A 163 -19.16 -8.93 2.97
C ASN A 163 -19.48 -8.44 4.39
N GLY A 164 -20.43 -9.03 5.05
CA GLY A 164 -20.68 -8.84 6.48
C GLY A 164 -19.53 -9.44 7.29
N GLY A 165 -19.27 -8.85 8.47
CA GLY A 165 -18.29 -9.36 9.42
C GLY A 165 -18.86 -10.51 10.23
N ASP A 166 -18.01 -11.46 10.63
CA ASP A 166 -18.40 -12.59 11.47
C ASP A 166 -18.75 -12.12 12.90
N GLY A 167 -19.73 -12.76 13.50
CA GLY A 167 -20.09 -12.55 14.89
C GLY A 167 -19.04 -13.13 15.83
N GLY A 168 -18.76 -12.39 16.91
CA GLY A 168 -18.03 -12.92 18.07
C GLY A 168 -18.85 -13.94 18.84
N ALA A 169 -18.33 -14.41 19.97
CA ALA A 169 -18.92 -15.46 20.78
C ALA A 169 -20.43 -15.19 21.12
N GLY A 170 -21.32 -16.06 20.66
CA GLY A 170 -22.78 -15.95 20.84
C GLY A 170 -23.44 -14.76 20.13
N ALA A 171 -22.72 -14.05 19.27
CA ALA A 171 -23.23 -12.87 18.59
C ALA A 171 -23.55 -13.16 17.11
N ASN A 172 -24.47 -12.38 16.55
CA ASN A 172 -24.88 -12.51 15.17
C ASN A 172 -23.80 -12.04 14.20
N GLY A 173 -23.73 -12.66 13.02
CA GLY A 173 -22.98 -12.16 11.89
C GLY A 173 -23.63 -10.90 11.31
N GLY A 174 -22.79 -10.06 10.68
CA GLY A 174 -23.22 -8.85 10.00
C GLY A 174 -23.83 -9.13 8.62
N ALA A 175 -24.73 -8.27 8.15
CA ALA A 175 -25.31 -8.38 6.81
C ALA A 175 -24.28 -8.05 5.73
N GLY A 176 -24.40 -8.68 4.56
CA GLY A 176 -23.67 -8.27 3.34
C GLY A 176 -24.18 -6.92 2.81
N GLY A 177 -23.27 -6.11 2.26
CA GLY A 177 -23.60 -4.84 1.63
C GLY A 177 -24.29 -5.03 0.28
N THR A 178 -25.07 -4.03 -0.15
CA THR A 178 -25.74 -4.04 -1.45
C THR A 178 -24.77 -3.80 -2.59
N ALA A 179 -25.02 -4.45 -3.74
CA ALA A 179 -24.28 -4.19 -4.99
C ALA A 179 -24.55 -2.78 -5.53
N GLY A 180 -23.72 -2.40 -6.51
CA GLY A 180 -23.92 -1.20 -7.30
C GLY A 180 -25.21 -1.27 -8.11
N TRP A 181 -25.86 -0.12 -8.27
CA TRP A 181 -27.18 -0.04 -8.88
C TRP A 181 -27.25 -0.68 -10.26
N PHE A 182 -26.29 -0.47 -11.14
CA PHE A 182 -26.32 -1.00 -12.50
C PHE A 182 -25.72 -2.40 -12.60
N PHE A 183 -24.50 -2.60 -12.08
CA PHE A 183 -23.78 -3.88 -12.13
C PHE A 183 -23.03 -4.14 -10.84
N GLY A 184 -23.20 -5.35 -10.32
CA GLY A 184 -22.44 -5.86 -9.18
C GLY A 184 -23.16 -7.00 -8.46
N PHE A 185 -22.40 -7.69 -7.64
CA PHE A 185 -22.89 -8.77 -6.80
C PHE A 185 -23.10 -8.26 -5.36
N GLY A 186 -24.16 -8.70 -4.70
CA GLY A 186 -24.36 -8.46 -3.28
C GLY A 186 -23.27 -9.11 -2.45
N GLY A 187 -22.86 -8.48 -1.35
CA GLY A 187 -21.92 -9.07 -0.39
C GLY A 187 -22.53 -10.24 0.36
N ASN A 188 -21.71 -11.21 0.75
CA ASN A 188 -22.20 -12.32 1.60
C ASN A 188 -22.44 -11.85 3.02
N GLY A 189 -23.41 -12.45 3.73
CA GLY A 189 -23.57 -12.29 5.17
C GLY A 189 -22.42 -12.94 5.94
N GLY A 190 -22.05 -12.35 7.07
CA GLY A 190 -21.06 -12.90 8.00
C GLY A 190 -21.60 -14.10 8.77
N ALA A 191 -20.74 -15.01 9.19
CA ALA A 191 -21.14 -16.15 10.02
C ALA A 191 -21.54 -15.70 11.44
N GLY A 192 -22.51 -16.37 12.05
CA GLY A 192 -22.82 -16.21 13.46
C GLY A 192 -21.74 -16.84 14.35
N GLY A 193 -21.45 -16.19 15.47
CA GLY A 193 -20.47 -16.68 16.44
C GLY A 193 -20.93 -17.94 17.17
N ILE A 194 -19.99 -18.79 17.54
CA ILE A 194 -20.27 -19.99 18.33
C ILE A 194 -20.79 -19.62 19.72
N GLY A 195 -21.75 -20.38 20.23
CA GLY A 195 -22.25 -20.22 21.60
C GLY A 195 -21.16 -20.53 22.62
N VAL A 196 -21.14 -19.77 23.70
CA VAL A 196 -20.23 -19.97 24.82
C VAL A 196 -21.07 -20.09 26.10
N ALA A 197 -20.78 -21.08 26.92
CA ALA A 197 -21.46 -21.26 28.20
C ALA A 197 -21.36 -19.98 29.06
N GLY A 198 -22.51 -19.52 29.59
CA GLY A 198 -22.59 -18.29 30.35
C GLY A 198 -22.79 -17.00 29.52
N ILE A 199 -22.67 -17.07 28.21
CA ILE A 199 -22.97 -15.97 27.28
C ILE A 199 -24.24 -16.34 26.51
N ASN A 200 -25.25 -15.49 26.50
CA ASN A 200 -26.52 -15.62 25.76
C ASN A 200 -27.19 -17.01 25.90
N GLY A 201 -27.10 -17.60 27.12
CA GLY A 201 -27.64 -18.92 27.39
C GLY A 201 -26.95 -20.08 26.66
N GLY A 202 -25.74 -19.87 26.13
CA GLY A 202 -25.01 -20.88 25.36
C GLY A 202 -25.47 -20.98 23.90
N LEU A 203 -26.36 -20.10 23.44
CA LEU A 203 -26.81 -20.08 22.04
C LEU A 203 -25.76 -19.51 21.12
N GLY A 204 -25.60 -20.09 19.91
CA GLY A 204 -24.84 -19.51 18.84
C GLY A 204 -25.56 -18.29 18.23
N GLY A 205 -24.81 -17.38 17.63
CA GLY A 205 -25.36 -16.25 16.90
C GLY A 205 -25.98 -16.65 15.56
N ALA A 206 -26.97 -15.91 15.07
CA ALA A 206 -27.51 -16.11 13.72
C ALA A 206 -26.49 -15.65 12.66
N GLY A 207 -26.54 -16.26 11.50
CA GLY A 207 -25.81 -15.76 10.32
C GLY A 207 -26.42 -14.43 9.83
N GLY A 208 -25.60 -13.56 9.26
CA GLY A 208 -26.06 -12.33 8.63
C GLY A 208 -26.71 -12.57 7.27
N ASP A 209 -27.63 -11.71 6.86
CA ASP A 209 -28.25 -11.78 5.54
C ASP A 209 -27.27 -11.44 4.44
N GLY A 210 -27.45 -12.03 3.23
CA GLY A 210 -26.73 -11.62 2.02
C GLY A 210 -27.23 -10.28 1.49
N GLY A 211 -26.34 -9.49 0.90
CA GLY A 211 -26.68 -8.22 0.28
C GLY A 211 -27.41 -8.40 -1.05
N ASN A 212 -28.24 -7.42 -1.42
CA ASN A 212 -28.97 -7.44 -2.68
C ASN A 212 -28.07 -7.17 -3.89
N ALA A 213 -28.41 -7.75 -5.04
CA ALA A 213 -27.79 -7.46 -6.33
C ALA A 213 -28.17 -6.09 -6.86
N GLY A 214 -27.33 -5.60 -7.82
CA GLY A 214 -27.71 -4.53 -8.74
C GLY A 214 -28.64 -5.02 -9.85
N PHE A 215 -28.84 -4.17 -10.87
CA PHE A 215 -29.70 -4.51 -12.02
C PHE A 215 -29.17 -5.75 -12.75
N PHE A 216 -27.85 -5.84 -12.94
CA PHE A 216 -27.15 -7.03 -13.41
C PHE A 216 -26.23 -7.56 -12.30
N GLY A 217 -26.48 -8.76 -11.85
CA GLY A 217 -25.69 -9.46 -10.83
C GLY A 217 -26.52 -10.41 -9.98
N ASN A 218 -25.89 -11.09 -9.06
CA ASN A 218 -26.55 -11.97 -8.10
C ASN A 218 -26.49 -11.38 -6.69
N GLY A 219 -27.53 -11.64 -5.89
CA GLY A 219 -27.49 -11.38 -4.46
C GLY A 219 -26.41 -12.21 -3.76
N GLY A 220 -25.93 -11.72 -2.64
CA GLY A 220 -24.99 -12.44 -1.78
C GLY A 220 -25.64 -13.59 -1.03
N ASN A 221 -24.85 -14.57 -0.62
CA ASN A 221 -25.32 -15.68 0.21
C ASN A 221 -25.52 -15.21 1.64
N GLY A 222 -26.51 -15.78 2.33
CA GLY A 222 -26.64 -15.63 3.78
C GLY A 222 -25.48 -16.33 4.51
N GLY A 223 -25.08 -15.77 5.65
CA GLY A 223 -24.07 -16.34 6.53
C GLY A 223 -24.59 -17.57 7.27
N MET A 224 -23.70 -18.46 7.67
CA MET A 224 -24.07 -19.63 8.48
C MET A 224 -24.38 -19.21 9.91
N GLY A 225 -25.38 -19.86 10.54
CA GLY A 225 -25.61 -19.74 11.99
C GLY A 225 -24.48 -20.39 12.79
N GLY A 226 -24.15 -19.81 13.93
CA GLY A 226 -23.18 -20.35 14.86
C GLY A 226 -23.69 -21.60 15.59
N ALA A 227 -22.80 -22.54 15.87
CA ALA A 227 -23.15 -23.69 16.72
C ALA A 227 -23.40 -23.24 18.16
N GLY A 228 -24.39 -23.85 18.83
CA GLY A 228 -24.59 -23.65 20.26
C GLY A 228 -23.46 -24.25 21.09
N ALA A 229 -23.25 -23.74 22.30
CA ALA A 229 -22.31 -24.33 23.26
C ALA A 229 -22.71 -25.76 23.61
N ALA A 230 -21.73 -26.63 23.82
CA ALA A 230 -22.00 -27.92 24.43
C ALA A 230 -22.60 -27.70 25.85
N GLY A 231 -23.75 -28.32 26.13
CA GLY A 231 -24.38 -28.19 27.42
C GLY A 231 -23.46 -28.68 28.54
N VAL A 232 -23.02 -27.76 29.40
CA VAL A 232 -22.29 -28.13 30.63
C VAL A 232 -23.31 -28.47 31.68
N ASN A 233 -23.74 -29.74 31.71
CA ASN A 233 -24.61 -30.20 32.75
C ASN A 233 -23.82 -31.01 33.79
N ALA A 234 -23.17 -30.29 34.70
CA ALA A 234 -22.41 -30.89 35.80
C ALA A 234 -23.35 -31.54 36.86
N VAL A 235 -24.62 -31.28 36.83
CA VAL A 235 -25.59 -31.72 37.87
C VAL A 235 -26.61 -32.74 37.34
N ASN A 236 -26.83 -32.84 36.05
CA ASN A 236 -27.80 -33.78 35.47
C ASN A 236 -27.44 -34.24 34.05
N PRO A 237 -26.59 -35.27 33.94
CA PRO A 237 -26.08 -35.76 32.64
C PRO A 237 -27.17 -36.25 31.66
N GLY A 238 -28.42 -36.44 32.11
CA GLY A 238 -29.51 -36.89 31.30
C GLY A 238 -30.31 -35.79 30.58
N LEU A 239 -30.00 -34.52 30.79
CA LEU A 239 -30.71 -33.36 30.20
C LEU A 239 -29.84 -32.55 29.23
N ALA A 240 -28.73 -33.09 28.73
CA ALA A 240 -27.96 -32.47 27.65
C ALA A 240 -28.76 -32.57 26.33
N THR A 241 -29.75 -31.70 26.14
CA THR A 241 -30.37 -31.53 24.82
C THR A 241 -29.32 -30.85 23.95
N PRO A 242 -29.05 -31.38 22.76
CA PRO A 242 -28.18 -30.66 21.78
C PRO A 242 -28.78 -29.29 21.53
N VAL A 243 -28.01 -28.23 21.79
CA VAL A 243 -28.45 -26.88 21.41
C VAL A 243 -28.46 -26.84 19.89
N THR A 244 -29.62 -26.61 19.29
CA THR A 244 -29.73 -26.49 17.84
C THR A 244 -28.89 -25.33 17.35
N PRO A 245 -28.21 -25.52 16.20
CA PRO A 245 -27.50 -24.40 15.59
C PRO A 245 -28.43 -23.21 15.37
N ALA A 246 -27.90 -22.00 15.49
CA ALA A 246 -28.64 -20.78 15.15
C ALA A 246 -29.03 -20.76 13.67
N ALA A 247 -30.05 -19.99 13.35
CA ALA A 247 -30.52 -19.87 11.98
C ALA A 247 -29.45 -19.26 11.05
N ASN A 248 -29.39 -19.74 9.82
CA ASN A 248 -28.61 -19.10 8.75
C ASN A 248 -29.27 -17.78 8.37
N GLY A 249 -28.47 -16.84 7.87
CA GLY A 249 -28.98 -15.63 7.23
C GLY A 249 -29.68 -15.93 5.91
N GLY A 250 -30.62 -15.07 5.50
CA GLY A 250 -31.28 -15.14 4.20
C GLY A 250 -30.31 -14.75 3.06
N ASN A 251 -30.52 -15.31 1.88
CA ASN A 251 -29.80 -14.87 0.69
C ASN A 251 -30.28 -13.50 0.23
N GLY A 252 -29.39 -12.71 -0.35
CA GLY A 252 -29.72 -11.45 -0.98
C GLY A 252 -30.58 -11.66 -2.25
N LEU A 253 -31.42 -10.68 -2.54
CA LEU A 253 -32.33 -10.74 -3.71
C LEU A 253 -31.60 -10.36 -5.00
N ASN A 254 -32.00 -10.99 -6.10
CA ASN A 254 -31.64 -10.59 -7.46
C ASN A 254 -32.73 -9.65 -8.00
N LEU A 255 -32.34 -8.57 -8.67
CA LEU A 255 -33.30 -7.60 -9.19
C LEU A 255 -34.12 -8.14 -10.39
N VAL A 256 -33.65 -9.18 -11.06
CA VAL A 256 -34.33 -9.84 -12.21
C VAL A 256 -35.18 -11.05 -11.78
N GLY A 257 -35.60 -11.10 -10.54
CA GLY A 257 -36.79 -11.86 -10.12
C GLY A 257 -36.70 -13.39 -10.11
N VAL A 258 -35.50 -13.98 -9.90
CA VAL A 258 -35.38 -15.42 -9.60
C VAL A 258 -34.52 -15.59 -8.35
N PRO A 259 -35.04 -16.29 -7.32
CA PRO A 259 -34.24 -16.61 -6.13
C PRO A 259 -33.07 -17.53 -6.43
#